data_d20ff81124fa01e46207bb6490f45902
#
_entry.id   d20ff81124fa01e46207bb6490f45902
#
_cell.length_a   1.000
_cell.length_b   1.000
_cell.length_c   1.000
_cell.angle_alpha   90.00
_cell.angle_beta   90.00
_cell.angle_gamma   90.00
#
_symmetry.space_group_name_H-M   'P 1'
#
loop_
_entity.id
_entity.type
_entity.pdbx_description
1 polymer ?
#
loop_
_entity_poly.entity_id
_entity_poly.type
_entity_poly.pdbx_seq_one_letter_code
_entity_poly.pdbx_strand_id
1 'polypeptide(L)'
;MHTTSQAPSPATTIAERLSGGEPYIITFGGQATPWRQTLADLASLDQTLADDVVAVDQAVSERLAPVATDLLTVTPRGSRLLDDAAAPVVPQHHTTADGADVSVPGILMAQHAALASLPGVGIDTTAHAPMGAIGHSQGVLGVSLLEAVRTSDRERIIQVHAIARLIGAAATRTTRRLDLGTVGESTPMLSVRGVTRSVLDTVLAQVPGSERISVGVTNGRQAHILSGRPADLERVVTALEAAAARSAKARKDRRRGGAVLSPVTEFLTTSVPFHTPLLGSAVDDVAAWAAACGLDEKLARDLATAVLIDPVDWPGLVTEALGIGSAGPVRTVVDLGPGTVLVRLTEGVVAGTGTTVVPAGTAKAIDDLDRAGAAPQPSVDRSRFAPRITRLPDGRLTLDTAFTRLTGRSAVLLAGMTPTTVDPAIVAAAANAGYWAELAGGGQTTPAVLTENLQGLEKALEPGRTAAFNAMFMDR
;
A
#
# COMPACT_ATOMS: atom_id res chain seq x y z
N MET A 1 41.96 2.95 33.71
CA MET A 1 41.40 3.78 32.60
C MET A 1 39.90 3.62 32.67
N HIS A 2 39.20 4.62 33.23
CA HIS A 2 37.73 4.64 33.29
C HIS A 2 37.23 5.11 31.92
N THR A 3 36.62 4.21 31.15
CA THR A 3 35.84 4.56 29.99
C THR A 3 34.53 5.17 30.50
N THR A 4 34.41 6.48 30.43
CA THR A 4 33.14 7.19 30.59
C THR A 4 32.19 6.68 29.52
N SER A 5 31.19 5.90 29.92
CA SER A 5 30.01 5.59 29.12
C SER A 5 29.29 6.93 28.80
N GLN A 6 29.45 7.41 27.60
CA GLN A 6 28.62 8.50 27.11
C GLN A 6 27.16 8.03 27.15
N ALA A 7 26.30 8.78 27.86
CA ALA A 7 24.88 8.58 27.82
C ALA A 7 24.40 8.64 26.35
N PRO A 8 23.47 7.77 25.92
CA PRO A 8 22.95 7.84 24.57
C PRO A 8 22.37 9.24 24.33
N SER A 9 22.75 9.84 23.18
CA SER A 9 22.18 11.10 22.73
C SER A 9 20.64 10.97 22.72
N PRO A 10 19.88 11.99 23.13
CA PRO A 10 18.43 11.94 23.08
C PRO A 10 17.99 11.58 21.65
N ALA A 11 17.02 10.67 21.54
CA ALA A 11 16.51 10.24 20.24
C ALA A 11 15.91 11.44 19.52
N THR A 12 16.45 11.79 18.35
CA THR A 12 15.98 12.89 17.52
C THR A 12 14.62 12.52 16.90
N THR A 13 13.65 13.44 16.92
CA THR A 13 12.33 13.23 16.31
C THR A 13 12.42 13.21 14.78
N ILE A 14 11.39 12.71 14.12
CA ILE A 14 11.29 12.81 12.65
C ILE A 14 11.28 14.28 12.21
N ALA A 15 10.47 15.10 12.90
CA ALA A 15 10.39 16.54 12.63
C ALA A 15 11.76 17.23 12.74
N GLU A 16 12.52 16.98 13.81
CA GLU A 16 13.87 17.53 13.98
C GLU A 16 14.84 17.09 12.88
N ARG A 17 14.76 15.84 12.42
CA ARG A 17 15.63 15.34 11.33
C ARG A 17 15.32 16.02 10.01
N LEU A 18 14.04 16.12 9.64
CA LEU A 18 13.63 16.75 8.39
C LEU A 18 13.91 18.24 8.40
N SER A 19 13.65 18.93 9.52
CA SER A 19 13.98 20.35 9.72
C SER A 19 15.50 20.60 9.77
N GLY A 20 16.28 19.58 10.16
CA GLY A 20 17.73 19.60 10.11
C GLY A 20 18.32 19.35 8.72
N GLY A 21 17.48 19.21 7.69
CA GLY A 21 17.88 19.07 6.29
C GLY A 21 18.09 17.62 5.84
N GLU A 22 17.54 16.62 6.55
CA GLU A 22 17.54 15.25 6.05
C GLU A 22 16.72 15.17 4.75
N PRO A 23 17.29 14.64 3.65
CA PRO A 23 16.57 14.50 2.38
C PRO A 23 15.39 13.54 2.49
N TYR A 24 14.22 13.98 2.02
CA TYR A 24 13.00 13.18 2.03
C TYR A 24 12.17 13.41 0.76
N ILE A 25 11.24 12.50 0.50
CA ILE A 25 10.18 12.67 -0.49
C ILE A 25 8.81 12.61 0.18
N ILE A 26 7.80 13.16 -0.49
CA ILE A 26 6.41 13.10 -0.07
C ILE A 26 5.65 12.14 -0.99
N THR A 27 4.73 11.35 -0.39
CA THR A 27 3.80 10.52 -1.15
C THR A 27 2.36 10.90 -0.84
N PHE A 28 1.50 10.78 -1.87
CA PHE A 28 0.07 11.07 -1.80
C PHE A 28 -0.73 9.84 -2.21
N GLY A 29 -1.69 9.44 -1.38
CA GLY A 29 -2.56 8.30 -1.62
C GLY A 29 -3.70 8.59 -2.62
N GLY A 30 -4.34 7.51 -3.07
CA GLY A 30 -5.47 7.55 -3.99
C GLY A 30 -6.80 7.17 -3.35
N GLN A 31 -7.68 6.60 -4.16
CA GLN A 31 -9.01 6.16 -3.76
C GLN A 31 -8.99 5.08 -2.66
N ALA A 32 -10.16 4.82 -2.07
CA ALA A 32 -10.36 3.87 -0.97
C ALA A 32 -9.58 4.23 0.32
N THR A 33 -9.47 5.52 0.61
CA THR A 33 -8.82 6.06 1.83
C THR A 33 -9.85 6.79 2.71
N PRO A 34 -9.65 6.84 4.04
CA PRO A 34 -10.61 7.39 5.00
C PRO A 34 -10.55 8.93 5.06
N TRP A 35 -10.75 9.60 3.94
CA TRP A 35 -10.57 11.06 3.82
C TRP A 35 -11.50 11.86 4.73
N ARG A 36 -12.75 11.39 4.94
CA ARG A 36 -13.73 12.08 5.81
C ARG A 36 -13.22 12.20 7.24
N GLN A 37 -12.80 11.08 7.80
CA GLN A 37 -12.27 11.05 9.16
C GLN A 37 -11.00 11.89 9.27
N THR A 38 -10.08 11.76 8.31
CA THR A 38 -8.83 12.52 8.30
C THR A 38 -9.10 14.03 8.25
N LEU A 39 -9.99 14.48 7.34
CA LEU A 39 -10.32 15.90 7.21
C LEU A 39 -11.02 16.44 8.46
N ALA A 40 -11.99 15.70 9.01
CA ALA A 40 -12.69 16.11 10.22
C ALA A 40 -11.75 16.22 11.43
N ASP A 41 -10.87 15.23 11.61
CA ASP A 41 -9.92 15.21 12.72
C ASP A 41 -8.93 16.40 12.62
N LEU A 42 -8.35 16.64 11.45
CA LEU A 42 -7.43 17.76 11.23
C LEU A 42 -8.11 19.11 11.43
N ALA A 43 -9.30 19.32 10.86
CA ALA A 43 -10.06 20.54 11.01
C ALA A 43 -10.49 20.78 12.46
N SER A 44 -10.67 19.73 13.26
CA SER A 44 -11.04 19.87 14.68
C SER A 44 -9.86 20.31 15.58
N LEU A 45 -8.63 20.10 15.13
CA LEU A 45 -7.43 20.46 15.88
C LEU A 45 -7.01 21.92 15.68
N ASP A 46 -7.30 22.51 14.52
CA ASP A 46 -6.88 23.86 14.15
C ASP A 46 -8.03 24.61 13.44
N GLN A 47 -8.57 25.62 14.13
CA GLN A 47 -9.65 26.45 13.58
C GLN A 47 -9.20 27.21 12.33
N THR A 48 -7.95 27.66 12.27
CA THR A 48 -7.40 28.37 11.10
C THR A 48 -7.40 27.47 9.88
N LEU A 49 -7.05 26.20 10.07
CA LEU A 49 -7.11 25.19 9.01
C LEU A 49 -8.55 24.92 8.56
N ALA A 50 -9.49 24.81 9.52
CA ALA A 50 -10.89 24.65 9.21
C ALA A 50 -11.43 25.81 8.38
N ASP A 51 -11.11 27.04 8.77
CA ASP A 51 -11.51 28.26 8.06
C ASP A 51 -10.90 28.33 6.65
N ASP A 52 -9.64 27.89 6.49
CA ASP A 52 -8.97 27.82 5.19
C ASP A 52 -9.64 26.79 4.27
N VAL A 53 -9.96 25.60 4.76
CA VAL A 53 -10.68 24.56 4.01
C VAL A 53 -12.03 25.08 3.51
N VAL A 54 -12.80 25.78 4.37
CA VAL A 54 -14.07 26.39 3.99
C VAL A 54 -13.86 27.46 2.91
N ALA A 55 -12.86 28.32 3.07
CA ALA A 55 -12.56 29.39 2.12
C ALA A 55 -12.10 28.84 0.75
N VAL A 56 -11.31 27.74 0.73
CA VAL A 56 -10.94 27.05 -0.52
C VAL A 56 -12.18 26.44 -1.18
N ASP A 57 -13.01 25.72 -0.44
CA ASP A 57 -14.19 25.04 -0.99
C ASP A 57 -15.21 26.06 -1.55
N GLN A 58 -15.38 27.21 -0.88
CA GLN A 58 -16.20 28.30 -1.38
C GLN A 58 -15.62 28.90 -2.67
N ALA A 59 -14.32 29.25 -2.68
CA ALA A 59 -13.67 29.81 -3.86
C ALA A 59 -13.71 28.86 -5.07
N VAL A 60 -13.56 27.57 -4.84
CA VAL A 60 -13.73 26.53 -5.87
C VAL A 60 -15.17 26.53 -6.42
N SER A 61 -16.17 26.64 -5.55
CA SER A 61 -17.57 26.67 -5.95
C SER A 61 -17.90 27.91 -6.79
N GLU A 62 -17.36 29.06 -6.42
CA GLU A 62 -17.47 30.32 -7.18
C GLU A 62 -16.77 30.20 -8.55
N ARG A 63 -15.57 29.61 -8.59
CA ARG A 63 -14.81 29.39 -9.84
C ARG A 63 -15.56 28.48 -10.81
N LEU A 64 -16.27 27.47 -10.32
CA LEU A 64 -17.01 26.48 -11.12
C LEU A 64 -18.44 26.93 -11.45
N ALA A 65 -18.87 28.13 -11.06
CA ALA A 65 -20.20 28.66 -11.34
C ALA A 65 -20.61 28.57 -12.84
N PRO A 66 -19.71 28.80 -13.84
CA PRO A 66 -20.09 28.68 -15.26
C PRO A 66 -20.60 27.30 -15.67
N VAL A 67 -20.17 26.23 -14.97
CA VAL A 67 -20.56 24.84 -15.26
C VAL A 67 -21.43 24.23 -14.15
N ALA A 68 -21.93 25.06 -13.23
CA ALA A 68 -22.71 24.60 -12.07
C ALA A 68 -23.91 23.74 -12.44
N THR A 69 -24.62 24.06 -13.52
CA THR A 69 -25.76 23.29 -14.01
C THR A 69 -25.36 21.86 -14.40
N ASP A 70 -24.24 21.70 -15.11
CA ASP A 70 -23.72 20.40 -15.48
C ASP A 70 -23.30 19.59 -14.25
N LEU A 71 -22.61 20.22 -13.31
CA LEU A 71 -22.16 19.58 -12.07
C LEU A 71 -23.34 19.13 -11.19
N LEU A 72 -24.42 19.91 -11.11
CA LEU A 72 -25.63 19.55 -10.35
C LEU A 72 -26.35 18.33 -10.91
N THR A 73 -26.16 17.98 -12.17
CA THR A 73 -26.68 16.72 -12.73
C THR A 73 -25.97 15.50 -12.17
N VAL A 74 -24.76 15.67 -11.66
CA VAL A 74 -23.91 14.60 -11.10
C VAL A 74 -23.98 14.61 -9.57
N THR A 75 -23.82 15.77 -8.96
CA THR A 75 -23.81 15.98 -7.51
C THR A 75 -24.95 16.93 -7.10
N PRO A 76 -26.21 16.43 -6.97
CA PRO A 76 -27.40 17.28 -6.82
C PRO A 76 -27.42 18.18 -5.59
N ARG A 77 -26.63 17.87 -4.55
CA ARG A 77 -26.60 18.64 -3.28
C ARG A 77 -25.48 19.68 -3.25
N GLY A 78 -24.66 19.76 -4.32
CA GLY A 78 -23.38 20.46 -4.24
C GLY A 78 -22.43 19.73 -3.29
N SER A 79 -21.18 20.19 -3.22
CA SER A 79 -20.19 19.62 -2.31
C SER A 79 -19.87 20.65 -1.24
N ARG A 80 -20.03 20.27 0.02
CA ARG A 80 -19.54 20.99 1.20
C ARG A 80 -18.63 20.02 1.95
N LEU A 81 -17.35 20.00 1.63
CA LEU A 81 -16.47 18.93 2.02
C LEU A 81 -16.32 18.76 3.54
N LEU A 82 -16.36 19.85 4.32
CA LEU A 82 -16.34 19.74 5.79
C LEU A 82 -17.66 19.24 6.34
N ASP A 83 -18.81 19.70 5.81
CA ASP A 83 -20.11 19.20 6.22
C ASP A 83 -20.25 17.71 5.89
N ASP A 84 -19.74 17.30 4.71
CA ASP A 84 -19.69 15.91 4.28
C ASP A 84 -18.75 15.07 5.16
N ALA A 85 -17.63 15.63 5.61
CA ALA A 85 -16.69 14.97 6.52
C ALA A 85 -17.27 14.81 7.92
N ALA A 86 -18.03 15.78 8.41
CA ALA A 86 -18.69 15.75 9.72
C ALA A 86 -19.97 14.89 9.74
N ALA A 87 -20.52 14.56 8.57
CA ALA A 87 -21.73 13.73 8.50
C ALA A 87 -21.45 12.33 9.05
N PRO A 88 -22.35 11.76 9.90
CA PRO A 88 -22.17 10.41 10.39
C PRO A 88 -22.10 9.45 9.21
N VAL A 89 -21.03 8.65 9.16
CA VAL A 89 -20.91 7.53 8.23
C VAL A 89 -21.99 6.53 8.65
N VAL A 90 -23.15 6.57 7.97
CA VAL A 90 -24.18 5.54 8.17
C VAL A 90 -23.56 4.24 7.65
N PRO A 91 -23.41 3.20 8.50
CA PRO A 91 -22.97 1.90 8.03
C PRO A 91 -24.08 1.34 7.13
N GLN A 92 -24.02 1.66 5.86
CA GLN A 92 -24.85 1.00 4.87
C GLN A 92 -24.18 -0.31 4.56
N HIS A 93 -24.79 -1.40 4.95
CA HIS A 93 -24.40 -2.74 4.55
C HIS A 93 -24.14 -2.76 3.04
N HIS A 94 -22.90 -2.97 2.66
CA HIS A 94 -22.38 -3.35 1.34
C HIS A 94 -22.49 -2.41 0.14
N THR A 95 -23.04 -1.20 0.22
CA THR A 95 -23.03 -0.30 -0.94
C THR A 95 -23.08 1.15 -0.50
N THR A 96 -22.02 1.84 -0.60
CA THR A 96 -21.79 3.15 -1.21
C THR A 96 -20.46 3.69 -0.69
N ALA A 97 -19.39 3.31 -1.35
CA ALA A 97 -18.27 4.25 -1.44
C ALA A 97 -18.85 5.57 -1.94
N ASP A 98 -18.36 6.68 -1.42
CA ASP A 98 -18.64 8.00 -2.01
C ASP A 98 -18.45 7.92 -3.51
N GLY A 99 -19.33 8.53 -4.28
CA GLY A 99 -19.11 8.71 -5.70
C GLY A 99 -17.80 9.45 -5.94
N ALA A 100 -17.19 9.26 -7.09
CA ALA A 100 -15.94 9.95 -7.42
C ALA A 100 -16.10 11.48 -7.38
N ASP A 101 -17.32 11.98 -7.64
CA ASP A 101 -17.70 13.39 -7.55
C ASP A 101 -17.53 13.99 -6.14
N VAL A 102 -17.54 13.15 -5.11
CA VAL A 102 -17.31 13.53 -3.70
C VAL A 102 -15.93 13.08 -3.22
N SER A 103 -15.54 11.84 -3.54
CA SER A 103 -14.29 11.28 -2.99
C SER A 103 -13.02 11.88 -3.61
N VAL A 104 -13.03 12.23 -4.91
CA VAL A 104 -11.83 12.83 -5.53
C VAL A 104 -11.50 14.19 -4.91
N PRO A 105 -12.41 15.16 -4.83
CA PRO A 105 -12.11 16.43 -4.15
C PRO A 105 -11.91 16.26 -2.64
N GLY A 106 -12.62 15.35 -1.99
CA GLY A 106 -12.49 15.11 -0.54
C GLY A 106 -11.12 14.57 -0.15
N ILE A 107 -10.57 13.61 -0.89
CA ILE A 107 -9.22 13.08 -0.67
C ILE A 107 -8.18 14.17 -0.86
N LEU A 108 -8.28 14.98 -1.91
CA LEU A 108 -7.36 16.08 -2.14
C LEU A 108 -7.44 17.12 -1.02
N MET A 109 -8.63 17.44 -0.51
CA MET A 109 -8.80 18.38 0.61
C MET A 109 -8.18 17.83 1.89
N ALA A 110 -8.32 16.53 2.18
CA ALA A 110 -7.66 15.92 3.32
C ALA A 110 -6.13 15.93 3.19
N GLN A 111 -5.60 15.75 1.98
CA GLN A 111 -4.16 15.89 1.69
C GLN A 111 -3.68 17.33 1.84
N HIS A 112 -4.49 18.30 1.42
CA HIS A 112 -4.21 19.73 1.65
C HIS A 112 -4.13 20.03 3.14
N ALA A 113 -5.12 19.59 3.91
CA ALA A 113 -5.15 19.79 5.35
C ALA A 113 -3.94 19.14 6.04
N ALA A 114 -3.58 17.91 5.65
CA ALA A 114 -2.39 17.24 6.19
C ALA A 114 -1.09 18.01 5.86
N LEU A 115 -0.95 18.47 4.62
CA LEU A 115 0.21 19.25 4.19
C LEU A 115 0.30 20.60 4.94
N ALA A 116 -0.82 21.29 5.12
CA ALA A 116 -0.90 22.54 5.85
C ALA A 116 -0.63 22.38 7.35
N SER A 117 -0.80 21.17 7.91
CA SER A 117 -0.52 20.88 9.33
C SER A 117 0.95 20.61 9.62
N LEU A 118 1.79 20.31 8.62
CA LEU A 118 3.21 19.97 8.82
C LEU A 118 4.04 21.06 9.53
N PRO A 119 3.86 22.37 9.24
CA PRO A 119 4.58 23.41 9.95
C PRO A 119 4.28 23.44 11.46
N GLY A 120 3.08 23.06 11.88
CA GLY A 120 2.68 22.97 13.29
C GLY A 120 3.49 21.96 14.12
N VAL A 121 4.08 20.95 13.46
CA VAL A 121 4.99 19.98 14.07
C VAL A 121 6.45 20.20 13.68
N GLY A 122 6.79 21.39 13.18
CA GLY A 122 8.15 21.80 12.87
C GLY A 122 8.67 21.38 11.50
N ILE A 123 7.84 20.83 10.61
CA ILE A 123 8.25 20.46 9.25
C ILE A 123 7.84 21.57 8.27
N ASP A 124 8.74 22.50 8.03
CA ASP A 124 8.55 23.57 7.06
C ASP A 124 9.02 23.14 5.67
N THR A 125 8.06 22.76 4.81
CA THR A 125 8.33 22.34 3.43
C THR A 125 8.83 23.48 2.54
N THR A 126 8.75 24.73 2.96
CA THR A 126 9.29 25.90 2.25
C THR A 126 10.77 26.08 2.54
N ALA A 127 11.14 26.02 3.83
CA ALA A 127 12.54 26.13 4.25
C ALA A 127 13.34 24.86 3.91
N HIS A 128 12.74 23.69 4.06
CA HIS A 128 13.34 22.38 3.81
C HIS A 128 12.50 21.60 2.81
N ALA A 129 12.61 21.98 1.53
CA ALA A 129 11.84 21.37 0.46
C ALA A 129 12.09 19.87 0.34
N PRO A 130 11.05 19.04 0.14
CA PRO A 130 11.25 17.66 -0.22
C PRO A 130 12.04 17.54 -1.53
N MET A 131 12.85 16.50 -1.67
CA MET A 131 13.60 16.21 -2.90
C MET A 131 12.69 15.89 -4.09
N GLY A 132 11.44 15.50 -3.82
CA GLY A 132 10.42 15.21 -4.79
C GLY A 132 9.12 14.77 -4.13
N ALA A 133 8.13 14.55 -4.97
CA ALA A 133 6.86 13.98 -4.55
C ALA A 133 6.32 13.03 -5.62
N ILE A 134 5.65 11.97 -5.18
CA ILE A 134 4.96 11.02 -6.07
C ILE A 134 3.55 10.76 -5.58
N GLY A 135 2.64 10.53 -6.52
CA GLY A 135 1.23 10.25 -6.25
C GLY A 135 0.83 8.85 -6.71
N HIS A 136 0.14 8.13 -5.84
CA HIS A 136 -0.51 6.88 -6.21
C HIS A 136 -1.90 7.19 -6.77
N SER A 137 -2.16 6.84 -8.03
CA SER A 137 -3.46 7.09 -8.64
C SER A 137 -3.82 8.59 -8.60
N GLN A 138 -4.98 8.96 -8.08
CA GLN A 138 -5.34 10.38 -7.91
C GLN A 138 -4.39 11.18 -6.99
N GLY A 139 -3.48 10.54 -6.28
CA GLY A 139 -2.45 11.23 -5.51
C GLY A 139 -1.57 12.18 -6.33
N VAL A 140 -1.58 12.08 -7.67
CA VAL A 140 -0.94 13.06 -8.56
C VAL A 140 -1.53 14.47 -8.41
N LEU A 141 -2.78 14.58 -7.96
CA LEU A 141 -3.39 15.88 -7.62
C LEU A 141 -2.70 16.51 -6.40
N GLY A 142 -2.38 15.69 -5.39
CA GLY A 142 -1.60 16.13 -4.22
C GLY A 142 -0.18 16.58 -4.60
N VAL A 143 0.47 15.90 -5.55
CA VAL A 143 1.75 16.33 -6.10
C VAL A 143 1.64 17.71 -6.76
N SER A 144 0.60 17.95 -7.55
CA SER A 144 0.34 19.24 -8.19
C SER A 144 0.01 20.35 -7.16
N LEU A 145 -0.61 19.97 -6.03
CA LEU A 145 -0.95 20.88 -4.95
C LEU A 145 0.27 21.30 -4.11
N LEU A 146 1.22 20.38 -3.90
CA LEU A 146 2.37 20.59 -3.00
C LEU A 146 3.12 21.88 -3.29
N GLU A 147 3.45 22.16 -4.54
CA GLU A 147 4.20 23.38 -4.90
C GLU A 147 3.37 24.64 -4.67
N ALA A 148 2.08 24.59 -4.97
CA ALA A 148 1.18 25.72 -4.73
C ALA A 148 1.06 26.06 -3.23
N VAL A 149 0.96 25.06 -2.36
CA VAL A 149 0.94 25.25 -0.90
C VAL A 149 2.30 25.77 -0.42
N ARG A 150 3.40 25.20 -0.90
CA ARG A 150 4.76 25.61 -0.55
C ARG A 150 5.05 27.08 -0.88
N THR A 151 4.54 27.55 -2.01
CA THR A 151 4.74 28.94 -2.48
C THR A 151 3.61 29.87 -2.06
N SER A 152 2.62 29.38 -1.31
CA SER A 152 1.40 30.12 -0.92
C SER A 152 0.63 30.69 -2.12
N ASP A 153 0.68 29.98 -3.26
CA ASP A 153 -0.03 30.36 -4.48
C ASP A 153 -1.52 29.98 -4.36
N ARG A 154 -2.29 30.89 -3.80
CA ARG A 154 -3.73 30.72 -3.55
C ARG A 154 -4.52 30.44 -4.82
N GLU A 155 -4.18 31.08 -5.92
CA GLU A 155 -4.86 30.88 -7.20
C GLU A 155 -4.62 29.46 -7.73
N ARG A 156 -3.39 28.98 -7.63
CA ARG A 156 -3.05 27.62 -8.05
C ARG A 156 -3.68 26.57 -7.15
N ILE A 157 -3.78 26.81 -5.84
CA ILE A 157 -4.48 25.93 -4.90
C ILE A 157 -5.94 25.77 -5.32
N ILE A 158 -6.65 26.89 -5.55
CA ILE A 158 -8.06 26.88 -6.00
C ILE A 158 -8.19 26.14 -7.33
N GLN A 159 -7.27 26.38 -8.28
CA GLN A 159 -7.28 25.75 -9.59
C GLN A 159 -7.16 24.22 -9.49
N VAL A 160 -6.22 23.68 -8.69
CA VAL A 160 -6.04 22.24 -8.54
C VAL A 160 -7.26 21.59 -7.88
N HIS A 161 -7.84 22.24 -6.85
CA HIS A 161 -9.08 21.75 -6.22
C HIS A 161 -10.28 21.81 -7.17
N ALA A 162 -10.40 22.86 -7.99
CA ALA A 162 -11.44 22.95 -9.00
C ALA A 162 -11.32 21.83 -10.03
N ILE A 163 -10.11 21.57 -10.55
CA ILE A 163 -9.84 20.47 -11.47
C ILE A 163 -10.18 19.12 -10.83
N ALA A 164 -9.82 18.88 -9.57
CA ALA A 164 -10.17 17.64 -8.86
C ALA A 164 -11.70 17.42 -8.82
N ARG A 165 -12.48 18.47 -8.57
CA ARG A 165 -13.95 18.41 -8.59
C ARG A 165 -14.49 18.10 -9.99
N LEU A 166 -13.92 18.71 -11.04
CA LEU A 166 -14.28 18.41 -12.43
C LEU A 166 -13.98 16.96 -12.80
N ILE A 167 -12.81 16.43 -12.40
CA ILE A 167 -12.41 15.03 -12.63
C ILE A 167 -13.42 14.07 -12.01
N GLY A 168 -13.74 14.27 -10.73
CA GLY A 168 -14.70 13.43 -10.02
C GLY A 168 -16.09 13.44 -10.67
N ALA A 169 -16.59 14.61 -11.04
CA ALA A 169 -17.88 14.76 -11.71
C ALA A 169 -17.90 14.11 -13.11
N ALA A 170 -16.87 14.35 -13.92
CA ALA A 170 -16.78 13.78 -15.27
C ALA A 170 -16.69 12.26 -15.25
N ALA A 171 -15.89 11.71 -14.32
CA ALA A 171 -15.76 10.28 -14.11
C ALA A 171 -17.09 9.64 -13.75
N THR A 172 -17.81 10.21 -12.78
CA THR A 172 -19.14 9.75 -12.33
C THR A 172 -20.15 9.83 -13.47
N ARG A 173 -20.19 10.96 -14.22
CA ARG A 173 -21.08 11.14 -15.38
C ARG A 173 -20.82 10.08 -16.45
N THR A 174 -19.56 9.89 -16.80
CA THR A 174 -19.16 8.93 -17.84
C THR A 174 -19.47 7.50 -17.44
N THR A 175 -19.21 7.13 -16.19
CA THR A 175 -19.52 5.80 -15.64
C THR A 175 -21.01 5.51 -15.74
N ARG A 176 -21.88 6.47 -15.37
CA ARG A 176 -23.34 6.33 -15.50
C ARG A 176 -23.77 6.21 -16.97
N ARG A 177 -23.24 7.05 -17.84
CA ARG A 177 -23.57 7.04 -19.28
C ARG A 177 -23.21 5.74 -19.98
N LEU A 178 -22.11 5.11 -19.59
CA LEU A 178 -21.60 3.87 -20.19
C LEU A 178 -22.06 2.60 -19.47
N ASP A 179 -22.91 2.74 -18.45
CA ASP A 179 -23.37 1.64 -17.60
C ASP A 179 -22.20 0.78 -17.08
N LEU A 180 -21.20 1.46 -16.49
CA LEU A 180 -20.02 0.84 -15.90
C LEU A 180 -20.10 0.73 -14.38
N GLY A 181 -21.24 1.08 -13.81
CA GLY A 181 -21.45 1.11 -12.34
C GLY A 181 -21.48 -0.27 -11.71
N THR A 182 -21.60 -0.27 -10.39
CA THR A 182 -21.70 -1.48 -9.57
C THR A 182 -22.94 -2.30 -9.91
N VAL A 183 -22.79 -3.62 -10.01
CA VAL A 183 -23.86 -4.59 -10.24
C VAL A 183 -23.83 -5.62 -9.12
N GLY A 184 -24.83 -5.61 -8.25
CA GLY A 184 -24.81 -6.45 -7.04
C GLY A 184 -23.62 -6.11 -6.14
N GLU A 185 -22.77 -7.08 -5.87
CA GLU A 185 -21.51 -6.91 -5.11
C GLU A 185 -20.28 -6.60 -5.99
N SER A 186 -20.43 -6.73 -7.32
CA SER A 186 -19.35 -6.53 -8.27
C SER A 186 -19.22 -5.07 -8.66
N THR A 187 -18.06 -4.48 -8.43
CA THR A 187 -17.71 -3.10 -8.77
C THR A 187 -16.84 -3.05 -10.03
N PRO A 188 -16.65 -1.87 -10.64
CA PRO A 188 -15.84 -1.75 -11.85
C PRO A 188 -14.32 -1.85 -11.61
N MET A 189 -13.88 -2.17 -10.40
CA MET A 189 -12.47 -2.39 -10.07
C MET A 189 -12.27 -3.65 -9.23
N LEU A 190 -11.33 -4.51 -9.64
CA LEU A 190 -11.02 -5.79 -9.04
C LEU A 190 -9.56 -5.84 -8.59
N SER A 191 -9.31 -6.03 -7.31
CA SER A 191 -7.98 -6.35 -6.76
C SER A 191 -7.66 -7.83 -7.00
N VAL A 192 -6.48 -8.10 -7.56
CA VAL A 192 -5.95 -9.46 -7.79
C VAL A 192 -4.59 -9.56 -7.11
N ARG A 193 -4.49 -10.45 -6.12
CA ARG A 193 -3.25 -10.69 -5.35
C ARG A 193 -2.81 -12.14 -5.50
N GLY A 194 -1.51 -12.41 -5.24
CA GLY A 194 -0.94 -13.77 -5.33
C GLY A 194 -0.67 -14.24 -6.76
N VAL A 195 -0.73 -13.34 -7.74
CA VAL A 195 -0.57 -13.63 -9.18
C VAL A 195 0.44 -12.66 -9.78
N THR A 196 1.46 -13.17 -10.46
CA THR A 196 2.41 -12.31 -11.19
C THR A 196 1.78 -11.75 -12.47
N ARG A 197 2.29 -10.64 -12.95
CA ARG A 197 1.79 -9.98 -14.18
C ARG A 197 1.74 -10.93 -15.36
N SER A 198 2.78 -11.73 -15.62
CA SER A 198 2.80 -12.66 -16.74
C SER A 198 1.75 -13.78 -16.65
N VAL A 199 1.47 -14.26 -15.44
CA VAL A 199 0.38 -15.24 -15.21
C VAL A 199 -0.98 -14.58 -15.41
N LEU A 200 -1.16 -13.37 -14.90
CA LEU A 200 -2.38 -12.58 -15.08
C LEU A 200 -2.66 -12.33 -16.57
N ASP A 201 -1.66 -11.90 -17.34
CA ASP A 201 -1.79 -11.66 -18.79
C ASP A 201 -2.16 -12.96 -19.52
N THR A 202 -1.59 -14.10 -19.12
CA THR A 202 -1.93 -15.41 -19.68
C THR A 202 -3.40 -15.80 -19.40
N VAL A 203 -3.91 -15.49 -18.21
CA VAL A 203 -5.31 -15.72 -17.85
C VAL A 203 -6.23 -14.77 -18.62
N LEU A 204 -5.90 -13.48 -18.66
CA LEU A 204 -6.67 -12.47 -19.39
C LEU A 204 -6.82 -12.82 -20.88
N ALA A 205 -5.75 -13.31 -21.52
CA ALA A 205 -5.79 -13.74 -22.91
C ALA A 205 -6.81 -14.88 -23.19
N GLN A 206 -7.28 -15.58 -22.16
CA GLN A 206 -8.29 -16.66 -22.27
C GLN A 206 -9.72 -16.17 -21.92
N VAL A 207 -9.86 -14.92 -21.44
CA VAL A 207 -11.16 -14.36 -21.05
C VAL A 207 -11.78 -13.60 -22.21
N PRO A 208 -12.97 -13.99 -22.68
CA PRO A 208 -13.68 -13.25 -23.71
C PRO A 208 -13.99 -11.82 -23.24
N GLY A 209 -13.66 -10.84 -24.05
CA GLY A 209 -13.86 -9.42 -23.72
C GLY A 209 -12.74 -8.79 -22.90
N SER A 210 -11.61 -9.48 -22.72
CA SER A 210 -10.46 -8.96 -21.97
C SER A 210 -9.84 -7.70 -22.58
N GLU A 211 -10.07 -7.43 -23.85
CA GLU A 211 -9.66 -6.19 -24.52
C GLU A 211 -10.33 -4.93 -23.92
N ARG A 212 -11.41 -5.10 -23.16
CA ARG A 212 -12.10 -4.04 -22.41
C ARG A 212 -11.66 -3.94 -20.95
N ILE A 213 -10.73 -4.78 -20.53
CA ILE A 213 -10.20 -4.81 -19.16
C ILE A 213 -8.81 -4.19 -19.17
N SER A 214 -8.59 -3.23 -18.33
CA SER A 214 -7.27 -2.62 -18.11
C SER A 214 -6.63 -3.16 -16.84
N VAL A 215 -5.33 -3.48 -16.87
CA VAL A 215 -4.53 -3.59 -15.65
C VAL A 215 -4.14 -2.17 -15.26
N GLY A 216 -5.04 -1.53 -14.52
CA GLY A 216 -4.95 -0.10 -14.23
C GLY A 216 -3.88 0.24 -13.19
N VAL A 217 -3.66 -0.65 -12.21
CA VAL A 217 -2.67 -0.39 -11.16
C VAL A 217 -1.86 -1.65 -10.87
N THR A 218 -0.55 -1.48 -10.74
CA THR A 218 0.39 -2.47 -10.22
C THR A 218 0.92 -1.97 -8.88
N ASN A 219 0.54 -2.64 -7.79
CA ASN A 219 0.95 -2.31 -6.42
C ASN A 219 2.15 -3.14 -5.93
N GLY A 220 2.55 -4.15 -6.70
CA GLY A 220 3.65 -5.05 -6.35
C GLY A 220 3.79 -6.19 -7.35
N ARG A 221 4.79 -7.04 -7.15
CA ARG A 221 5.07 -8.17 -8.06
C ARG A 221 3.89 -9.12 -8.27
N GLN A 222 2.99 -9.21 -7.28
CA GLN A 222 1.83 -10.11 -7.27
C GLN A 222 0.58 -9.38 -6.77
N ALA A 223 0.47 -8.07 -7.01
CA ALA A 223 -0.66 -7.27 -6.58
C ALA A 223 -1.03 -6.28 -7.69
N HIS A 224 -2.19 -6.50 -8.29
CA HIS A 224 -2.69 -5.74 -9.43
C HIS A 224 -4.14 -5.33 -9.20
N ILE A 225 -4.56 -4.23 -9.83
CA ILE A 225 -5.95 -3.81 -9.87
C ILE A 225 -6.38 -3.76 -11.34
N LEU A 226 -7.47 -4.43 -11.62
CA LEU A 226 -8.11 -4.44 -12.92
C LEU A 226 -9.27 -3.47 -12.93
N SER A 227 -9.46 -2.77 -14.04
CA SER A 227 -10.57 -1.85 -14.28
C SER A 227 -11.34 -2.28 -15.52
N GLY A 228 -12.67 -2.29 -15.43
CA GLY A 228 -13.51 -2.71 -16.54
C GLY A 228 -14.98 -2.81 -16.13
N ARG A 229 -15.80 -3.41 -17.00
CA ARG A 229 -17.20 -3.70 -16.65
C ARG A 229 -17.26 -4.79 -15.58
N PRO A 230 -18.13 -4.67 -14.56
CA PRO A 230 -18.24 -5.69 -13.50
C PRO A 230 -18.39 -7.12 -14.05
N ALA A 231 -19.26 -7.33 -15.04
CA ALA A 231 -19.47 -8.65 -15.65
C ALA A 231 -18.23 -9.19 -16.40
N ASP A 232 -17.37 -8.32 -16.95
CA ASP A 232 -16.10 -8.74 -17.54
C ASP A 232 -15.11 -9.15 -16.45
N LEU A 233 -15.08 -8.43 -15.33
CA LEU A 233 -14.22 -8.73 -14.18
C LEU A 233 -14.63 -10.01 -13.45
N GLU A 234 -15.93 -10.32 -13.34
CA GLU A 234 -16.42 -11.60 -12.81
C GLU A 234 -15.89 -12.80 -13.64
N ARG A 235 -15.82 -12.65 -14.96
CA ARG A 235 -15.21 -13.69 -15.81
C ARG A 235 -13.72 -13.88 -15.52
N VAL A 236 -13.02 -12.83 -15.17
CA VAL A 236 -11.61 -12.93 -14.74
C VAL A 236 -11.50 -13.71 -13.42
N VAL A 237 -12.37 -13.41 -12.44
CA VAL A 237 -12.41 -14.17 -11.18
C VAL A 237 -12.57 -15.67 -11.46
N THR A 238 -13.58 -16.02 -12.25
CA THR A 238 -13.83 -17.42 -12.64
C THR A 238 -12.62 -18.07 -13.35
N ALA A 239 -11.97 -17.34 -14.24
CA ALA A 239 -10.79 -17.82 -14.98
C ALA A 239 -9.57 -18.01 -14.06
N LEU A 240 -9.37 -17.14 -13.08
CA LEU A 240 -8.30 -17.25 -12.07
C LEU A 240 -8.53 -18.45 -11.16
N GLU A 241 -9.76 -18.68 -10.71
CA GLU A 241 -10.13 -19.84 -9.90
C GLU A 241 -9.89 -21.15 -10.68
N ALA A 242 -10.30 -21.21 -11.94
CA ALA A 242 -10.03 -22.35 -12.80
C ALA A 242 -8.52 -22.57 -13.02
N ALA A 243 -7.73 -21.52 -13.17
CA ALA A 243 -6.27 -21.60 -13.29
C ALA A 243 -5.63 -22.12 -11.98
N ALA A 244 -6.12 -21.67 -10.82
CA ALA A 244 -5.68 -22.15 -9.51
C ALA A 244 -5.97 -23.66 -9.34
N ALA A 245 -7.19 -24.10 -9.70
CA ALA A 245 -7.58 -25.50 -9.64
C ALA A 245 -6.70 -26.38 -10.55
N ARG A 246 -6.41 -25.92 -11.79
CA ARG A 246 -5.47 -26.62 -12.70
C ARG A 246 -4.06 -26.71 -12.11
N SER A 247 -3.57 -25.63 -11.50
CA SER A 247 -2.26 -25.59 -10.86
C SER A 247 -2.16 -26.58 -9.69
N ALA A 248 -3.18 -26.61 -8.84
CA ALA A 248 -3.27 -27.53 -7.71
C ALA A 248 -3.30 -29.01 -8.17
N LYS A 249 -4.10 -29.32 -9.21
CA LYS A 249 -4.15 -30.66 -9.80
C LYS A 249 -2.80 -31.08 -10.39
N ALA A 250 -2.17 -30.21 -11.18
CA ALA A 250 -0.87 -30.48 -11.80
C ALA A 250 0.23 -30.74 -10.76
N ARG A 251 0.20 -30.06 -9.60
CA ARG A 251 1.10 -30.33 -8.48
C ARG A 251 0.87 -31.70 -7.88
N LYS A 252 -0.39 -32.07 -7.65
CA LYS A 252 -0.77 -33.40 -7.11
C LYS A 252 -0.31 -34.52 -8.01
N ASP A 253 -0.48 -34.35 -9.32
CA ASP A 253 -0.15 -35.41 -10.33
C ASP A 253 1.37 -35.60 -10.51
N ARG A 254 2.16 -34.51 -10.38
CA ARG A 254 3.61 -34.52 -10.68
C ARG A 254 4.51 -34.90 -9.51
N ARG A 255 4.00 -35.08 -8.29
CA ARG A 255 4.79 -35.28 -7.06
C ARG A 255 6.02 -34.34 -6.92
N ARG A 256 6.05 -33.22 -7.63
CA ARG A 256 7.12 -32.24 -7.63
C ARG A 256 6.69 -31.00 -6.86
N GLY A 257 7.58 -30.55 -5.95
CA GLY A 257 7.41 -29.26 -5.26
C GLY A 257 7.43 -28.09 -6.27
N GLY A 258 6.32 -27.39 -6.39
CA GLY A 258 6.16 -26.15 -7.12
C GLY A 258 5.14 -25.29 -6.40
N ALA A 259 5.26 -23.95 -6.51
CA ALA A 259 4.26 -23.04 -5.96
C ALA A 259 2.90 -23.31 -6.64
N VAL A 260 1.85 -23.46 -5.83
CA VAL A 260 0.48 -23.49 -6.32
C VAL A 260 0.02 -22.05 -6.54
N LEU A 261 -0.62 -21.80 -7.67
CA LEU A 261 -1.27 -20.53 -7.91
C LEU A 261 -2.42 -20.37 -6.89
N SER A 262 -2.36 -19.30 -6.10
CA SER A 262 -3.36 -19.00 -5.07
C SER A 262 -3.83 -17.55 -5.22
N PRO A 263 -4.66 -17.24 -6.22
CA PRO A 263 -5.20 -15.91 -6.41
C PRO A 263 -6.13 -15.54 -5.27
N VAL A 264 -6.02 -14.29 -4.81
CA VAL A 264 -6.99 -13.66 -3.92
C VAL A 264 -7.59 -12.50 -4.70
N THR A 265 -8.89 -12.55 -4.92
CA THR A 265 -9.65 -11.54 -5.66
C THR A 265 -10.63 -10.83 -4.75
N GLU A 266 -10.78 -9.52 -4.92
CA GLU A 266 -11.65 -8.68 -4.11
C GLU A 266 -12.12 -7.48 -4.94
N PHE A 267 -13.43 -7.29 -5.06
CA PHE A 267 -13.98 -6.09 -5.67
C PHE A 267 -13.77 -4.90 -4.75
N LEU A 268 -13.21 -3.81 -5.27
CA LEU A 268 -12.93 -2.61 -4.50
C LEU A 268 -14.20 -1.79 -4.30
N THR A 269 -14.30 -1.09 -3.17
CA THR A 269 -15.43 -0.19 -2.87
C THR A 269 -15.35 1.12 -3.67
N THR A 270 -15.24 1.04 -4.99
CA THR A 270 -15.24 2.20 -5.90
C THR A 270 -16.28 2.02 -6.98
N SER A 271 -16.98 3.10 -7.32
CA SER A 271 -18.05 3.10 -8.32
C SER A 271 -17.57 3.48 -9.72
N VAL A 272 -16.28 3.81 -9.89
CA VAL A 272 -15.69 4.28 -11.14
C VAL A 272 -14.53 3.37 -11.53
N PRO A 273 -14.42 2.95 -12.79
CA PRO A 273 -13.29 2.17 -13.30
C PRO A 273 -12.10 3.08 -13.61
N PHE A 274 -11.39 3.57 -12.61
CA PHE A 274 -10.20 4.40 -12.84
C PHE A 274 -9.12 3.65 -13.63
N HIS A 275 -8.24 4.38 -14.30
CA HIS A 275 -7.09 3.88 -15.05
C HIS A 275 -7.50 2.95 -16.21
N THR A 276 -8.47 3.40 -17.02
CA THR A 276 -8.93 2.69 -18.21
C THR A 276 -9.27 3.65 -19.34
N PRO A 277 -8.99 3.31 -20.60
CA PRO A 277 -9.42 4.07 -21.78
C PRO A 277 -10.94 4.27 -21.89
N LEU A 278 -11.74 3.46 -21.16
CA LEU A 278 -13.20 3.62 -21.12
C LEU A 278 -13.63 5.01 -20.62
N LEU A 279 -12.79 5.70 -19.84
CA LEU A 279 -13.03 7.04 -19.33
C LEU A 279 -12.49 8.17 -20.24
N GLY A 280 -12.05 7.88 -21.47
CA GLY A 280 -11.46 8.87 -22.36
C GLY A 280 -12.33 10.10 -22.56
N SER A 281 -13.64 9.95 -22.75
CA SER A 281 -14.57 11.07 -22.89
C SER A 281 -14.73 11.92 -21.60
N ALA A 282 -14.40 11.37 -20.42
CA ALA A 282 -14.38 12.17 -19.19
C ALA A 282 -13.22 13.16 -19.19
N VAL A 283 -12.08 12.81 -19.78
CA VAL A 283 -10.94 13.74 -19.95
C VAL A 283 -11.33 14.94 -20.81
N ASP A 284 -12.07 14.70 -21.90
CA ASP A 284 -12.56 15.77 -22.78
C ASP A 284 -13.58 16.67 -22.07
N ASP A 285 -14.49 16.08 -21.28
CA ASP A 285 -15.44 16.83 -20.45
C ASP A 285 -14.70 17.73 -19.44
N VAL A 286 -13.67 17.21 -18.76
CA VAL A 286 -12.86 17.99 -17.79
C VAL A 286 -12.18 19.17 -18.49
N ALA A 287 -11.56 18.95 -19.65
CA ALA A 287 -10.89 20.01 -20.41
C ALA A 287 -11.87 21.10 -20.86
N ALA A 288 -13.03 20.71 -21.39
CA ALA A 288 -14.07 21.63 -21.82
C ALA A 288 -14.62 22.47 -20.64
N TRP A 289 -14.91 21.84 -19.51
CA TRP A 289 -15.37 22.54 -18.32
C TRP A 289 -14.29 23.44 -17.71
N ALA A 290 -13.04 23.02 -17.73
CA ALA A 290 -11.91 23.82 -17.26
C ALA A 290 -11.78 25.11 -18.11
N ALA A 291 -11.84 24.99 -19.43
CA ALA A 291 -11.82 26.14 -20.35
C ALA A 291 -13.00 27.10 -20.09
N ALA A 292 -14.22 26.57 -19.89
CA ALA A 292 -15.40 27.37 -19.57
C ALA A 292 -15.27 28.14 -18.24
N CYS A 293 -14.51 27.62 -17.29
CA CYS A 293 -14.25 28.22 -16.00
C CYS A 293 -12.97 29.09 -15.95
N GLY A 294 -12.29 29.28 -17.08
CA GLY A 294 -11.02 30.02 -17.14
C GLY A 294 -9.86 29.37 -16.39
N LEU A 295 -9.90 28.04 -16.23
CA LEU A 295 -8.81 27.25 -15.67
C LEU A 295 -7.79 26.89 -16.76
N ASP A 296 -6.58 26.47 -16.36
CA ASP A 296 -5.57 25.93 -17.28
C ASP A 296 -6.05 24.62 -17.86
N GLU A 297 -6.52 24.65 -19.13
CA GLU A 297 -7.05 23.50 -19.86
C GLU A 297 -6.00 22.38 -20.01
N LYS A 298 -4.74 22.77 -20.28
CA LYS A 298 -3.67 21.77 -20.42
C LYS A 298 -3.44 21.01 -19.11
N LEU A 299 -3.31 21.74 -18.02
CA LEU A 299 -3.18 21.12 -16.70
C LEU A 299 -4.37 20.23 -16.36
N ALA A 300 -5.59 20.70 -16.63
CA ALA A 300 -6.80 19.95 -16.36
C ALA A 300 -6.85 18.65 -17.17
N ARG A 301 -6.46 18.68 -18.44
CA ARG A 301 -6.35 17.50 -19.31
C ARG A 301 -5.26 16.54 -18.84
N ASP A 302 -4.07 17.05 -18.49
CA ASP A 302 -2.95 16.24 -18.03
C ASP A 302 -3.30 15.51 -16.73
N LEU A 303 -3.86 16.22 -15.74
CA LEU A 303 -4.29 15.64 -14.46
C LEU A 303 -5.46 14.65 -14.65
N ALA A 304 -6.43 14.97 -15.49
CA ALA A 304 -7.53 14.07 -15.78
C ALA A 304 -7.03 12.78 -16.46
N THR A 305 -6.09 12.89 -17.39
CA THR A 305 -5.48 11.73 -18.05
C THR A 305 -4.74 10.84 -17.05
N ALA A 306 -3.93 11.44 -16.20
CA ALA A 306 -3.18 10.71 -15.17
C ALA A 306 -4.08 9.99 -14.16
N VAL A 307 -5.21 10.59 -13.78
CA VAL A 307 -6.16 10.00 -12.81
C VAL A 307 -7.07 8.96 -13.44
N LEU A 308 -7.55 9.21 -14.68
CA LEU A 308 -8.62 8.43 -15.28
C LEU A 308 -8.13 7.35 -16.26
N ILE A 309 -6.99 7.59 -16.92
CA ILE A 309 -6.55 6.78 -18.08
C ILE A 309 -5.23 6.08 -17.81
N ASP A 310 -4.20 6.82 -17.38
CA ASP A 310 -2.84 6.30 -17.31
C ASP A 310 -2.70 5.19 -16.27
N PRO A 311 -2.02 4.08 -16.58
CA PRO A 311 -1.78 3.03 -15.61
C PRO A 311 -0.76 3.48 -14.56
N VAL A 312 -0.89 2.93 -13.35
CA VAL A 312 0.02 3.19 -12.23
C VAL A 312 0.93 1.98 -12.00
N ASP A 313 2.24 2.20 -12.03
CA ASP A 313 3.26 1.27 -11.55
C ASP A 313 3.89 1.82 -10.26
N TRP A 314 3.27 1.52 -9.11
CA TRP A 314 3.73 2.05 -7.83
C TRP A 314 5.17 1.64 -7.47
N PRO A 315 5.56 0.35 -7.60
CA PRO A 315 6.96 -0.04 -7.39
C PRO A 315 7.95 0.71 -8.27
N GLY A 316 7.62 0.90 -9.55
CA GLY A 316 8.44 1.67 -10.49
C GLY A 316 8.61 3.11 -10.04
N LEU A 317 7.51 3.81 -9.72
CA LEU A 317 7.53 5.20 -9.26
C LEU A 317 8.35 5.38 -7.97
N VAL A 318 8.17 4.51 -6.98
CA VAL A 318 8.93 4.56 -5.72
C VAL A 318 10.42 4.29 -5.97
N THR A 319 10.73 3.30 -6.81
CA THR A 319 12.12 2.93 -7.13
C THR A 319 12.84 4.09 -7.82
N GLU A 320 12.19 4.74 -8.76
CA GLU A 320 12.71 5.89 -9.48
C GLU A 320 12.91 7.09 -8.54
N ALA A 321 11.87 7.45 -7.78
CA ALA A 321 11.90 8.62 -6.89
C ALA A 321 12.97 8.52 -5.79
N LEU A 322 13.25 7.32 -5.31
CA LEU A 322 14.28 7.08 -4.29
C LEU A 322 15.66 6.79 -4.87
N GLY A 323 15.78 6.65 -6.21
CA GLY A 323 17.02 6.23 -6.84
C GLY A 323 17.50 4.86 -6.35
N ILE A 324 16.56 3.93 -6.06
CA ILE A 324 16.90 2.59 -5.59
C ILE A 324 17.71 1.86 -6.66
N GLY A 325 18.95 1.46 -6.29
CA GLY A 325 19.93 0.91 -7.22
C GLY A 325 21.09 1.86 -7.55
N SER A 326 20.95 3.15 -7.24
CA SER A 326 22.03 4.13 -7.17
C SER A 326 22.21 4.57 -5.72
N ALA A 327 23.35 5.14 -5.34
CA ALA A 327 23.60 5.66 -3.99
C ALA A 327 22.80 6.95 -3.72
N GLY A 328 21.47 6.90 -3.91
CA GLY A 328 20.58 8.04 -3.69
C GLY A 328 20.57 8.48 -2.22
N PRO A 329 20.48 9.79 -1.95
CA PRO A 329 20.51 10.33 -0.58
C PRO A 329 19.22 10.12 0.20
N VAL A 330 18.08 9.87 -0.48
CA VAL A 330 16.74 9.86 0.15
C VAL A 330 16.50 8.57 0.91
N ARG A 331 16.28 8.70 2.23
CA ARG A 331 16.01 7.57 3.12
C ARG A 331 14.71 7.71 3.91
N THR A 332 14.01 8.81 3.73
CA THR A 332 12.75 9.07 4.42
C THR A 332 11.66 9.41 3.40
N VAL A 333 10.55 8.70 3.50
CA VAL A 333 9.32 8.94 2.74
C VAL A 333 8.26 9.39 3.72
N VAL A 334 7.67 10.56 3.51
CA VAL A 334 6.55 11.08 4.31
C VAL A 334 5.26 10.86 3.53
N ASP A 335 4.37 10.02 4.06
CA ASP A 335 3.10 9.69 3.41
C ASP A 335 1.97 10.56 3.96
N LEU A 336 1.41 11.43 3.11
CA LEU A 336 0.30 12.32 3.46
C LEU A 336 -1.09 11.68 3.26
N GLY A 337 -1.16 10.38 3.02
CA GLY A 337 -2.38 9.61 3.02
C GLY A 337 -3.48 10.08 2.04
N PRO A 338 -4.74 10.16 2.51
CA PRO A 338 -5.29 9.91 3.85
C PRO A 338 -5.15 8.45 4.32
N GLY A 339 -4.98 8.29 5.64
CA GLY A 339 -4.82 6.96 6.26
C GLY A 339 -3.43 6.35 6.04
N THR A 340 -3.33 5.01 6.07
CA THR A 340 -2.04 4.29 6.09
C THR A 340 -1.92 3.21 5.00
N VAL A 341 -2.80 3.20 4.02
CA VAL A 341 -2.79 2.17 2.96
C VAL A 341 -1.51 2.28 2.14
N LEU A 342 -1.16 3.51 1.73
CA LEU A 342 0.00 3.74 0.89
C LEU A 342 1.32 3.51 1.65
N VAL A 343 1.36 3.76 2.96
CA VAL A 343 2.49 3.40 3.82
C VAL A 343 2.86 1.93 3.63
N ARG A 344 1.89 1.02 3.76
CA ARG A 344 2.14 -0.43 3.63
C ARG A 344 2.58 -0.84 2.23
N LEU A 345 2.02 -0.23 1.19
CA LEU A 345 2.42 -0.49 -0.19
C LEU A 345 3.87 -0.03 -0.41
N THR A 346 4.22 1.15 0.07
CA THR A 346 5.57 1.72 -0.04
C THR A 346 6.58 0.93 0.78
N GLU A 347 6.26 0.54 2.02
CA GLU A 347 7.10 -0.34 2.85
C GLU A 347 7.42 -1.66 2.13
N GLY A 348 6.44 -2.22 1.42
CA GLY A 348 6.65 -3.44 0.61
C GLY A 348 7.68 -3.25 -0.50
N VAL A 349 7.76 -2.07 -1.10
CA VAL A 349 8.74 -1.73 -2.15
C VAL A 349 10.12 -1.47 -1.56
N VAL A 350 10.18 -0.69 -0.47
CA VAL A 350 11.47 -0.27 0.13
C VAL A 350 12.04 -1.28 1.12
N ALA A 351 11.40 -2.43 1.27
CA ALA A 351 11.85 -3.47 2.20
C ALA A 351 13.32 -3.85 1.96
N GLY A 352 14.15 -3.67 2.98
CA GLY A 352 15.58 -3.99 2.91
C GLY A 352 16.49 -2.92 2.32
N THR A 353 15.96 -1.76 1.89
CA THR A 353 16.77 -0.65 1.37
C THR A 353 17.32 0.27 2.46
N GLY A 354 16.78 0.20 3.68
CA GLY A 354 17.08 1.14 4.76
C GLY A 354 16.29 2.44 4.67
N THR A 355 15.30 2.51 3.79
CA THR A 355 14.37 3.63 3.70
C THR A 355 13.27 3.48 4.75
N THR A 356 12.94 4.56 5.43
CA THR A 356 11.85 4.64 6.39
C THR A 356 10.64 5.28 5.74
N VAL A 357 9.46 4.67 5.90
CA VAL A 357 8.18 5.27 5.49
C VAL A 357 7.49 5.79 6.74
N VAL A 358 7.16 7.07 6.73
CA VAL A 358 6.61 7.79 7.87
C VAL A 358 5.18 8.21 7.54
N PRO A 359 4.17 7.71 8.26
CA PRO A 359 2.80 8.16 8.08
C PRO A 359 2.63 9.61 8.56
N ALA A 360 1.97 10.43 7.76
CA ALA A 360 1.52 11.78 8.08
C ALA A 360 0.12 12.06 7.50
N GLY A 361 -0.62 11.01 7.19
CA GLY A 361 -1.95 11.08 6.58
C GLY A 361 -3.12 11.04 7.58
N THR A 362 -2.88 11.29 8.87
CA THR A 362 -3.91 11.43 9.92
C THR A 362 -3.44 12.41 10.97
N ALA A 363 -4.36 13.03 11.71
CA ALA A 363 -4.05 13.96 12.80
C ALA A 363 -3.08 13.34 13.83
N LYS A 364 -3.36 12.11 14.26
CA LYS A 364 -2.48 11.38 15.17
C LYS A 364 -1.09 11.13 14.58
N ALA A 365 -1.01 10.74 13.32
CA ALA A 365 0.28 10.46 12.68
C ALA A 365 1.14 11.72 12.55
N ILE A 366 0.52 12.87 12.28
CA ILE A 366 1.21 14.18 12.26
C ILE A 366 1.74 14.53 13.65
N ASP A 367 0.93 14.39 14.68
CA ASP A 367 1.33 14.61 16.08
C ASP A 367 2.50 13.69 16.51
N ASP A 368 2.49 12.45 16.03
CA ASP A 368 3.55 11.48 16.31
C ASP A 368 4.92 11.85 15.64
N LEU A 369 4.94 12.75 14.64
CA LEU A 369 6.19 13.19 13.99
C LEU A 369 7.12 13.98 14.91
N ASP A 370 6.55 14.70 15.87
CA ASP A 370 7.30 15.46 16.90
C ASP A 370 7.68 14.61 18.11
N ARG A 371 7.27 13.34 18.14
CA ARG A 371 7.67 12.43 19.22
C ARG A 371 8.99 11.75 18.88
N ALA A 372 9.80 11.49 19.89
CA ALA A 372 11.06 10.78 19.72
C ALA A 372 10.80 9.43 19.04
N GLY A 373 11.04 9.37 17.73
CA GLY A 373 10.98 8.15 16.94
C GLY A 373 12.27 7.34 17.11
N ALA A 374 12.18 6.03 16.92
CA ALA A 374 13.38 5.23 16.75
C ALA A 374 14.19 5.81 15.59
N ALA A 375 15.46 6.13 15.82
CA ALA A 375 16.38 6.49 14.75
C ALA A 375 16.24 5.45 13.63
N PRO A 376 16.33 5.85 12.34
CA PRO A 376 16.36 4.87 11.26
C PRO A 376 17.36 3.79 11.63
N GLN A 377 16.92 2.55 11.68
CA GLN A 377 17.83 1.44 11.91
C GLN A 377 18.95 1.58 10.88
N PRO A 378 20.23 1.62 11.29
CA PRO A 378 21.31 1.70 10.33
C PRO A 378 21.06 0.62 9.30
N SER A 379 21.13 0.97 8.02
CA SER A 379 20.95 0.01 6.94
C SER A 379 21.97 -1.11 7.13
N VAL A 380 21.51 -2.24 7.66
CA VAL A 380 22.37 -3.41 7.76
C VAL A 380 22.64 -3.84 6.32
N ASP A 381 23.90 -3.80 5.92
CA ASP A 381 24.30 -4.38 4.63
C ASP A 381 23.95 -5.87 4.65
N ARG A 382 22.76 -6.18 4.19
CA ARG A 382 22.23 -7.55 4.15
C ARG A 382 22.97 -8.40 3.12
N SER A 383 23.74 -7.81 2.21
CA SER A 383 24.58 -8.57 1.26
C SER A 383 25.59 -9.43 2.00
N ARG A 384 26.06 -9.01 3.18
CA ARG A 384 26.93 -9.79 4.07
C ARG A 384 26.28 -11.06 4.60
N PHE A 385 24.94 -11.09 4.66
CA PHE A 385 24.16 -12.22 5.15
C PHE A 385 23.41 -12.94 4.02
N ALA A 386 23.65 -12.54 2.76
CA ALA A 386 23.03 -13.19 1.62
C ALA A 386 23.45 -14.68 1.58
N PRO A 387 22.47 -15.61 1.46
CA PRO A 387 22.79 -17.01 1.36
C PRO A 387 23.56 -17.29 0.07
N ARG A 388 24.61 -18.12 0.14
CA ARG A 388 25.39 -18.55 -1.01
C ARG A 388 25.13 -20.00 -1.28
N ILE A 389 24.99 -20.37 -2.55
CA ILE A 389 24.94 -21.78 -2.94
C ILE A 389 26.37 -22.29 -3.01
N THR A 390 26.66 -23.33 -2.23
CA THR A 390 27.97 -23.99 -2.19
C THR A 390 27.82 -25.45 -2.57
N ARG A 391 28.78 -25.97 -3.31
CA ARG A 391 28.85 -27.40 -3.63
C ARG A 391 29.70 -28.12 -2.59
N LEU A 392 29.11 -29.13 -1.96
CA LEU A 392 29.82 -30.03 -1.04
C LEU A 392 30.78 -30.98 -1.80
N PRO A 393 31.76 -31.58 -1.11
CA PRO A 393 32.68 -32.53 -1.73
C PRO A 393 32.02 -33.73 -2.41
N ASP A 394 30.84 -34.13 -1.91
CA ASP A 394 30.00 -35.20 -2.48
C ASP A 394 29.17 -34.77 -3.70
N GLY A 395 29.34 -33.53 -4.15
CA GLY A 395 28.64 -32.96 -5.31
C GLY A 395 27.26 -32.35 -4.99
N ARG A 396 26.71 -32.55 -3.80
CA ARG A 396 25.43 -31.94 -3.40
C ARG A 396 25.56 -30.42 -3.27
N LEU A 397 24.47 -29.72 -3.58
CA LEU A 397 24.38 -28.27 -3.36
C LEU A 397 23.78 -28.01 -1.99
N THR A 398 24.37 -27.06 -1.28
CA THR A 398 23.86 -26.57 0.01
C THR A 398 23.84 -25.04 0.03
N LEU A 399 23.06 -24.48 0.95
CA LEU A 399 23.08 -23.05 1.26
C LEU A 399 24.12 -22.79 2.35
N ASP A 400 25.08 -21.92 2.06
CA ASP A 400 26.01 -21.42 3.06
C ASP A 400 25.42 -20.16 3.70
N THR A 401 25.05 -20.25 4.95
CA THR A 401 24.48 -19.17 5.77
C THR A 401 25.17 -19.12 7.13
N ALA A 402 24.98 -18.06 7.92
CA ALA A 402 25.47 -18.02 9.30
C ALA A 402 24.91 -19.18 10.12
N PHE A 403 23.64 -19.56 9.91
CA PHE A 403 23.00 -20.69 10.59
C PHE A 403 23.66 -22.04 10.23
N THR A 404 23.89 -22.30 8.95
CA THR A 404 24.50 -23.55 8.50
C THR A 404 25.96 -23.68 9.00
N ARG A 405 26.70 -22.58 9.03
CA ARG A 405 28.07 -22.55 9.58
C ARG A 405 28.10 -22.77 11.09
N LEU A 406 27.13 -22.17 11.81
CA LEU A 406 27.05 -22.30 13.28
C LEU A 406 26.60 -23.70 13.71
N THR A 407 25.63 -24.27 13.04
CA THR A 407 24.99 -25.52 13.45
C THR A 407 25.58 -26.76 12.79
N GLY A 408 26.32 -26.60 11.70
CA GLY A 408 26.74 -27.72 10.82
C GLY A 408 25.60 -28.44 10.14
N ARG A 409 24.38 -27.84 10.11
CA ARG A 409 23.16 -28.47 9.60
C ARG A 409 22.66 -27.76 8.34
N SER A 410 21.68 -28.39 7.67
CA SER A 410 20.97 -27.79 6.55
C SER A 410 20.30 -26.47 6.93
N ALA A 411 20.13 -25.58 5.96
CA ALA A 411 19.35 -24.34 6.14
C ALA A 411 17.83 -24.60 6.22
N VAL A 412 17.40 -25.84 6.06
CA VAL A 412 16.00 -26.26 6.19
C VAL A 412 15.74 -26.71 7.62
N LEU A 413 14.69 -26.19 8.21
CA LEU A 413 14.27 -26.44 9.59
C LEU A 413 12.92 -27.17 9.60
N LEU A 414 12.78 -28.21 10.42
CA LEU A 414 11.50 -28.77 10.83
C LEU A 414 11.07 -28.06 12.12
N ALA A 415 10.16 -27.10 11.99
CA ALA A 415 9.68 -26.30 13.11
C ALA A 415 8.79 -27.12 14.07
N GLY A 416 8.76 -26.69 15.35
CA GLY A 416 7.84 -27.23 16.35
C GLY A 416 6.39 -26.83 16.05
N MET A 417 5.58 -27.76 15.53
CA MET A 417 4.19 -27.54 15.14
C MET A 417 3.27 -28.61 15.76
N THR A 418 2.31 -28.15 16.54
CA THR A 418 1.23 -29.01 17.03
C THR A 418 0.12 -29.13 15.95
N PRO A 419 -0.37 -30.35 15.64
CA PRO A 419 -0.05 -31.65 16.24
C PRO A 419 1.09 -32.43 15.57
N THR A 420 1.74 -31.90 14.54
CA THR A 420 2.60 -32.67 13.63
C THR A 420 3.91 -33.13 14.27
N THR A 421 4.64 -32.22 14.96
CA THR A 421 5.94 -32.50 15.54
C THR A 421 5.89 -32.74 17.05
N VAL A 422 4.76 -33.22 17.56
CA VAL A 422 4.63 -33.74 18.92
C VAL A 422 5.14 -35.17 19.03
N ASP A 423 5.20 -35.89 17.91
CA ASP A 423 5.74 -37.22 17.81
C ASP A 423 7.28 -37.19 17.71
N PRO A 424 7.99 -37.79 18.68
CA PRO A 424 9.44 -37.82 18.69
C PRO A 424 10.06 -38.55 17.48
N ALA A 425 9.36 -39.50 16.86
CA ALA A 425 9.88 -40.23 15.71
C ALA A 425 10.08 -39.33 14.47
N ILE A 426 9.16 -38.40 14.21
CA ILE A 426 9.28 -37.45 13.10
C ILE A 426 10.44 -36.50 13.32
N VAL A 427 10.57 -36.02 14.56
CA VAL A 427 11.65 -35.10 14.97
C VAL A 427 13.01 -35.78 14.86
N ALA A 428 13.14 -37.01 15.37
CA ALA A 428 14.36 -37.79 15.28
C ALA A 428 14.74 -38.09 13.83
N ALA A 429 13.79 -38.46 12.98
CA ALA A 429 14.04 -38.76 11.57
C ALA A 429 14.61 -37.51 10.84
N ALA A 430 14.07 -36.34 11.08
CA ALA A 430 14.58 -35.09 10.51
C ALA A 430 15.96 -34.73 11.05
N ALA A 431 16.19 -34.86 12.36
CA ALA A 431 17.48 -34.59 12.98
C ALA A 431 18.58 -35.53 12.48
N ASN A 432 18.28 -36.83 12.35
CA ASN A 432 19.20 -37.86 11.83
C ASN A 432 19.53 -37.61 10.34
N ALA A 433 18.58 -37.06 9.57
CA ALA A 433 18.81 -36.65 8.19
C ALA A 433 19.64 -35.36 8.05
N GLY A 434 20.09 -34.75 9.14
CA GLY A 434 20.94 -33.58 9.13
C GLY A 434 20.21 -32.24 9.12
N TYR A 435 18.92 -32.21 9.39
CA TYR A 435 18.14 -31.00 9.55
C TYR A 435 18.11 -30.54 11.00
N TRP A 436 17.84 -29.26 11.22
CA TRP A 436 17.40 -28.80 12.52
C TRP A 436 15.94 -29.22 12.70
N ALA A 437 15.60 -29.79 13.84
CA ALA A 437 14.26 -30.28 14.13
C ALA A 437 13.83 -29.93 15.55
N GLU A 438 12.57 -29.59 15.75
CA GLU A 438 12.00 -29.15 17.00
C GLU A 438 10.83 -30.03 17.43
N LEU A 439 10.88 -30.54 18.67
CA LEU A 439 9.74 -31.17 19.33
C LEU A 439 8.77 -30.07 19.79
N ALA A 440 7.50 -30.17 19.39
CA ALA A 440 6.49 -29.16 19.71
C ALA A 440 6.03 -29.27 21.18
N GLY A 441 6.16 -28.18 21.94
CA GLY A 441 5.72 -28.10 23.32
C GLY A 441 4.20 -28.12 23.51
N GLY A 442 3.43 -27.62 22.54
CA GLY A 442 1.97 -27.56 22.61
C GLY A 442 1.24 -28.90 22.68
N GLY A 443 1.92 -30.00 22.34
CA GLY A 443 1.40 -31.36 22.48
C GLY A 443 1.82 -32.07 23.77
N GLN A 444 2.67 -31.45 24.59
CA GLN A 444 3.21 -32.00 25.84
C GLN A 444 2.29 -31.64 27.01
N THR A 445 1.12 -32.25 27.06
CA THR A 445 0.00 -31.81 27.94
C THR A 445 0.22 -32.16 29.44
N THR A 446 1.11 -33.06 29.76
CA THR A 446 1.46 -33.44 31.14
C THR A 446 2.97 -33.69 31.28
N PRO A 447 3.54 -33.58 32.50
CA PRO A 447 4.94 -33.93 32.75
C PRO A 447 5.28 -35.37 32.33
N ALA A 448 4.36 -36.30 32.49
CA ALA A 448 4.56 -37.70 32.11
C ALA A 448 4.69 -37.85 30.60
N VAL A 449 3.80 -37.24 29.80
CA VAL A 449 3.86 -37.24 28.35
C VAL A 449 5.12 -36.57 27.83
N LEU A 450 5.51 -35.44 28.42
CA LEU A 450 6.77 -34.78 28.08
C LEU A 450 7.98 -35.68 28.31
N THR A 451 8.04 -36.33 29.51
CA THR A 451 9.14 -37.22 29.85
C THR A 451 9.23 -38.42 28.90
N GLU A 452 8.08 -39.05 28.58
CA GLU A 452 8.02 -40.15 27.63
C GLU A 452 8.52 -39.74 26.24
N ASN A 453 8.04 -38.62 25.73
CA ASN A 453 8.44 -38.13 24.41
C ASN A 453 9.92 -37.71 24.36
N LEU A 454 10.46 -37.06 25.43
CA LEU A 454 11.87 -36.74 25.46
C LEU A 454 12.75 -38.00 25.53
N GLN A 455 12.36 -39.02 26.29
CA GLN A 455 13.06 -40.31 26.32
C GLN A 455 12.96 -41.05 24.98
N GLY A 456 11.80 -40.99 24.36
CA GLY A 456 11.60 -41.55 22.98
C GLY A 456 12.50 -40.84 21.96
N LEU A 457 12.59 -39.52 22.04
CA LEU A 457 13.44 -38.71 21.16
C LEU A 457 14.93 -39.04 21.38
N GLU A 458 15.40 -39.07 22.62
CA GLU A 458 16.77 -39.38 22.96
C GLU A 458 17.18 -40.78 22.46
N LYS A 459 16.31 -41.75 22.63
CA LYS A 459 16.54 -43.12 22.14
C LYS A 459 16.56 -43.27 20.62
N ALA A 460 15.82 -42.41 19.91
CA ALA A 460 15.69 -42.46 18.45
C ALA A 460 16.76 -41.60 17.72
N LEU A 461 17.45 -40.73 18.42
CA LEU A 461 18.52 -39.90 17.85
C LEU A 461 19.79 -40.73 17.65
N GLU A 462 20.42 -40.57 16.49
CA GLU A 462 21.74 -41.15 16.21
C GLU A 462 22.83 -40.44 17.05
N PRO A 463 23.96 -41.12 17.35
CA PRO A 463 25.08 -40.53 18.08
C PRO A 463 25.51 -39.19 17.49
N GLY A 464 25.64 -38.16 18.32
CA GLY A 464 26.03 -36.80 17.91
C GLY A 464 24.91 -35.95 17.27
N ARG A 465 23.71 -36.51 17.13
CA ARG A 465 22.53 -35.72 16.71
C ARG A 465 21.83 -35.11 17.91
N THR A 466 21.24 -33.94 17.70
CA THR A 466 20.45 -33.21 18.70
C THR A 466 19.20 -32.67 18.05
N ALA A 467 18.14 -32.50 18.83
CA ALA A 467 16.93 -31.79 18.45
C ALA A 467 16.64 -30.66 19.44
N ALA A 468 15.86 -29.71 19.04
CA ALA A 468 15.40 -28.61 19.90
C ALA A 468 14.02 -28.94 20.50
N PHE A 469 13.67 -28.23 21.55
CA PHE A 469 12.33 -28.25 22.14
C PHE A 469 11.73 -26.85 22.00
N ASN A 470 10.56 -26.77 21.39
CA ASN A 470 9.81 -25.52 21.27
C ASN A 470 8.85 -25.39 22.44
N ALA A 471 9.24 -24.64 23.47
CA ALA A 471 8.39 -24.36 24.62
C ALA A 471 7.42 -23.23 24.27
N MET A 472 6.11 -23.53 24.29
CA MET A 472 5.08 -22.51 24.17
C MET A 472 4.79 -21.93 25.56
N PHE A 473 5.09 -20.66 25.74
CA PHE A 473 4.73 -19.92 26.96
C PHE A 473 3.31 -19.37 26.78
N MET A 474 2.40 -19.75 27.66
CA MET A 474 1.09 -19.13 27.79
C MET A 474 1.04 -18.45 29.15
N ASP A 475 0.93 -17.14 29.17
CA ASP A 475 0.61 -16.38 30.37
C ASP A 475 -0.84 -16.70 30.77
N ARG A 476 -1.06 -16.94 32.09
CA ARG A 476 -2.39 -17.26 32.61
C ARG A 476 -3.02 -16.03 33.21
#